data_96e1f07ca62ad5fad42d0f604f85bbd3
#
_entry.id   96e1f07ca62ad5fad42d0f604f85bbd3
#
_cell.length_a   1.000
_cell.length_b   1.000
_cell.length_c   1.000
_cell.angle_alpha   90.00
_cell.angle_beta   90.00
_cell.angle_gamma   90.00
#
_symmetry.space_group_name_H-M   'P 1'
#
loop_
_entity.id
_entity.type
_entity.pdbx_description
1 polymer ?
#
loop_
_entity_poly.entity_id
_entity_poly.type
_entity_poly.pdbx_seq_one_letter_code
_entity_poly.pdbx_strand_id
1 'polypeptide(L)'
;KQHVDSLRALLAPLEKAGFPIDLRLLTSSTPAPARREIERLLASGAPLIVVGTHALLFARNLFADLALAVIDEQHRFGVQQRDALRESRSDGLLVHQLVMTATPIPRSVAMTIFGDLDVTVMKGLPKGRQPVATYVVDAGNEAWMSRMWQRAREEIDGGGRVYIVCPRIDDSDTSDALVDSESSVP
;
A
#
# COMPACT_ATOMS: atom_id res chain seq x y z
N LYS A 1 8.87 8.08 -6.98
CA LYS A 1 9.95 9.08 -6.77
C LYS A 1 10.47 9.01 -5.34
N GLN A 2 9.65 9.29 -4.33
CA GLN A 2 10.07 9.35 -2.92
C GLN A 2 10.88 8.12 -2.47
N HIS A 3 10.46 6.89 -2.76
CA HIS A 3 11.21 5.68 -2.42
C HIS A 3 12.57 5.62 -3.11
N VAL A 4 12.67 6.07 -4.36
CA VAL A 4 13.96 6.11 -5.08
C VAL A 4 14.91 7.10 -4.42
N ASP A 5 14.42 8.26 -4.05
CA ASP A 5 15.25 9.29 -3.41
C ASP A 5 15.72 8.85 -2.02
N SER A 6 14.84 8.21 -1.25
CA SER A 6 15.19 7.60 0.04
C SER A 6 16.23 6.48 -0.10
N LEU A 7 16.05 5.58 -1.08
CA LEU A 7 17.00 4.50 -1.34
C LEU A 7 18.36 5.03 -1.78
N ARG A 8 18.42 6.05 -2.64
CA ARG A 8 19.70 6.68 -2.99
C ARG A 8 20.44 7.21 -1.78
N ALA A 9 19.73 7.91 -0.89
CA ALA A 9 20.35 8.43 0.31
C ALA A 9 20.87 7.31 1.24
N LEU A 10 20.13 6.21 1.37
CA LEU A 10 20.52 5.05 2.18
C LEU A 10 21.68 4.27 1.57
N LEU A 11 21.75 4.16 0.24
CA LEU A 11 22.77 3.38 -0.47
C LEU A 11 24.05 4.17 -0.76
N ALA A 12 24.02 5.49 -0.67
CA ALA A 12 25.19 6.34 -0.92
C ALA A 12 26.48 5.95 -0.14
N PRO A 13 26.42 5.48 1.11
CA PRO A 13 27.61 4.99 1.80
C PRO A 13 28.25 3.75 1.16
N LEU A 14 27.43 2.85 0.58
CA LEU A 14 27.92 1.67 -0.11
C LEU A 14 28.61 2.03 -1.44
N GLU A 15 28.04 2.97 -2.18
CA GLU A 15 28.66 3.48 -3.41
C GLU A 15 30.04 4.11 -3.12
N LYS A 16 30.14 4.89 -2.02
CA LYS A 16 31.41 5.47 -1.55
C LYS A 16 32.44 4.40 -1.12
N ALA A 17 31.96 3.25 -0.66
CA ALA A 17 32.79 2.11 -0.30
C ALA A 17 33.22 1.25 -1.51
N GLY A 18 32.85 1.66 -2.73
CA GLY A 18 33.28 0.99 -3.98
C GLY A 18 32.28 -0.10 -4.46
N PHE A 19 31.06 -0.14 -3.91
CA PHE A 19 30.00 -1.04 -4.40
C PHE A 19 29.05 -0.27 -5.31
N PRO A 20 29.21 -0.34 -6.65
CA PRO A 20 28.32 0.36 -7.58
C PRO A 20 26.91 -0.24 -7.50
N ILE A 21 25.91 0.63 -7.34
CA ILE A 21 24.50 0.23 -7.25
C ILE A 21 23.74 0.86 -8.41
N ASP A 22 23.18 0.04 -9.30
CA ASP A 22 22.30 0.51 -10.36
C ASP A 22 20.86 0.55 -9.83
N LEU A 23 20.36 1.78 -9.56
CA LEU A 23 19.01 2.03 -9.07
C LEU A 23 18.16 2.68 -10.16
N ARG A 24 17.14 1.98 -10.64
CA ARG A 24 16.24 2.41 -11.72
C ARG A 24 14.80 2.60 -11.26
N LEU A 25 14.11 3.54 -11.92
CA LEU A 25 12.67 3.78 -11.72
C LEU A 25 11.91 3.36 -12.98
N LEU A 26 10.95 2.45 -12.82
CA LEU A 26 10.05 2.01 -13.88
C LEU A 26 8.59 2.29 -13.51
N THR A 27 7.97 3.22 -14.24
CA THR A 27 6.56 3.62 -14.08
C THR A 27 5.86 3.66 -15.44
N SER A 28 4.57 3.90 -15.44
CA SER A 28 3.82 4.11 -16.69
C SER A 28 4.32 5.31 -17.51
N SER A 29 4.89 6.32 -16.83
CA SER A 29 5.44 7.53 -17.46
C SER A 29 6.92 7.41 -17.87
N THR A 30 7.55 6.24 -17.68
CA THR A 30 8.94 6.03 -18.11
C THR A 30 9.02 6.03 -19.63
N PRO A 31 9.88 6.88 -20.24
CA PRO A 31 10.02 6.94 -21.70
C PRO A 31 10.43 5.60 -22.30
N ALA A 32 9.92 5.29 -23.51
CA ALA A 32 10.13 4.00 -24.17
C ALA A 32 11.60 3.59 -24.32
N PRO A 33 12.57 4.47 -24.63
CA PRO A 33 13.98 4.09 -24.68
C PRO A 33 14.53 3.65 -23.33
N ALA A 34 14.22 4.39 -22.26
CA ALA A 34 14.64 4.07 -20.89
C ALA A 34 13.99 2.78 -20.38
N ARG A 35 12.71 2.55 -20.73
CA ARG A 35 12.00 1.30 -20.43
C ARG A 35 12.71 0.10 -21.07
N ARG A 36 13.00 0.15 -22.36
CA ARG A 36 13.71 -0.92 -23.07
C ARG A 36 15.08 -1.23 -22.50
N GLU A 37 15.80 -0.21 -22.05
CA GLU A 37 17.09 -0.41 -21.40
C GLU A 37 16.95 -1.12 -20.04
N ILE A 38 15.96 -0.74 -19.22
CA ILE A 38 15.66 -1.44 -17.95
C ILE A 38 15.26 -2.89 -18.23
N GLU A 39 14.38 -3.13 -19.20
CA GLU A 39 13.94 -4.47 -19.59
C GLU A 39 15.13 -5.34 -20.07
N ARG A 40 16.04 -4.78 -20.83
CA ARG A 40 17.28 -5.46 -21.25
C ARG A 40 18.18 -5.83 -20.08
N LEU A 41 18.34 -4.92 -19.10
CA LEU A 41 19.12 -5.18 -17.89
C LEU A 41 18.47 -6.28 -17.03
N LEU A 42 17.16 -6.26 -16.87
CA LEU A 42 16.40 -7.30 -16.15
C LEU A 42 16.58 -8.67 -16.80
N ALA A 43 16.51 -8.73 -18.13
CA ALA A 43 16.66 -9.97 -18.89
C ALA A 43 18.10 -10.51 -18.89
N SER A 44 19.11 -9.65 -18.67
CA SER A 44 20.51 -10.06 -18.62
C SER A 44 20.94 -10.62 -17.27
N GLY A 45 20.13 -10.52 -16.22
CA GLY A 45 20.52 -10.88 -14.85
C GLY A 45 21.54 -9.93 -14.22
N ALA A 46 21.75 -8.74 -14.79
CA ALA A 46 22.64 -7.74 -14.22
C ALA A 46 22.19 -7.31 -12.82
N PRO A 47 23.10 -7.13 -11.85
CA PRO A 47 22.76 -6.66 -10.52
C PRO A 47 22.15 -5.25 -10.60
N LEU A 48 20.87 -5.12 -10.27
CA LEU A 48 20.20 -3.84 -10.22
C LEU A 48 19.05 -3.82 -9.21
N ILE A 49 18.70 -2.63 -8.76
CA ILE A 49 17.49 -2.38 -7.96
C ILE A 49 16.50 -1.61 -8.82
N VAL A 50 15.32 -2.18 -9.04
CA VAL A 50 14.26 -1.51 -9.78
C VAL A 50 13.13 -1.16 -8.84
N VAL A 51 12.75 0.11 -8.81
CA VAL A 51 11.59 0.62 -8.09
C VAL A 51 10.52 0.97 -9.10
N GLY A 52 9.30 0.54 -8.86
CA GLY A 52 8.20 0.84 -9.78
C GLY A 52 6.84 0.68 -9.16
N THR A 53 5.84 0.80 -10.00
CA THR A 53 4.43 0.56 -9.68
C THR A 53 4.02 -0.82 -10.21
N HIS A 54 2.74 -1.06 -10.35
CA HIS A 54 2.18 -2.26 -11.00
C HIS A 54 2.82 -2.59 -12.36
N ALA A 55 3.46 -1.61 -13.01
CA ALA A 55 4.18 -1.84 -14.27
C ALA A 55 5.28 -2.92 -14.15
N LEU A 56 5.89 -3.08 -12.97
CA LEU A 56 6.88 -4.13 -12.71
C LEU A 56 6.28 -5.54 -12.72
N LEU A 57 5.03 -5.69 -12.30
CA LEU A 57 4.36 -6.99 -12.29
C LEU A 57 4.10 -7.52 -13.71
N PHE A 58 3.84 -6.62 -14.65
CA PHE A 58 3.71 -6.98 -16.07
C PHE A 58 5.05 -7.33 -16.70
N ALA A 59 6.15 -6.84 -16.14
CA ALA A 59 7.52 -7.15 -16.59
C ALA A 59 8.09 -8.42 -15.94
N ARG A 60 7.33 -9.18 -15.16
CA ARG A 60 7.79 -10.36 -14.39
C ARG A 60 8.54 -11.40 -15.21
N ASN A 61 8.13 -11.60 -16.46
CA ASN A 61 8.77 -12.57 -17.35
C ASN A 61 10.15 -12.12 -17.85
N LEU A 62 10.56 -10.89 -17.52
CA LEU A 62 11.87 -10.33 -17.89
C LEU A 62 12.91 -10.47 -16.78
N PHE A 63 12.53 -10.87 -15.57
CA PHE A 63 13.49 -11.07 -14.48
C PHE A 63 14.25 -12.38 -14.69
N ALA A 64 15.47 -12.32 -15.17
CA ALA A 64 16.30 -13.50 -15.33
C ALA A 64 16.74 -14.08 -13.96
N ASP A 65 16.98 -13.22 -12.98
CA ASP A 65 17.39 -13.61 -11.62
C ASP A 65 16.84 -12.63 -10.58
N LEU A 66 15.60 -12.87 -10.12
CA LEU A 66 14.98 -12.06 -9.08
C LEU A 66 15.29 -12.65 -7.70
N ALA A 67 16.12 -11.98 -6.91
CA ALA A 67 16.51 -12.43 -5.58
C ALA A 67 15.54 -11.96 -4.49
N LEU A 68 15.07 -10.71 -4.56
CA LEU A 68 14.21 -10.09 -3.55
C LEU A 68 13.11 -9.25 -4.20
N ALA A 69 11.88 -9.45 -3.76
CA ALA A 69 10.73 -8.62 -4.09
C ALA A 69 10.21 -7.92 -2.83
N VAL A 70 10.15 -6.59 -2.85
CA VAL A 70 9.56 -5.79 -1.76
C VAL A 70 8.26 -5.17 -2.27
N ILE A 71 7.15 -5.48 -1.61
CA ILE A 71 5.79 -5.07 -1.99
C ILE A 71 5.21 -4.22 -0.88
N ASP A 72 4.93 -2.96 -1.19
CA ASP A 72 4.25 -2.04 -0.29
C ASP A 72 2.75 -1.96 -0.65
N GLU A 73 1.90 -1.72 0.37
CA GLU A 73 0.44 -1.62 0.21
C GLU A 73 -0.18 -2.86 -0.48
N GLN A 74 0.07 -4.00 0.10
CA GLN A 74 -0.28 -5.33 -0.42
C GLN A 74 -1.74 -5.49 -0.87
N HIS A 75 -2.70 -4.80 -0.24
CA HIS A 75 -4.12 -4.91 -0.57
C HIS A 75 -4.46 -4.58 -2.04
N ARG A 76 -3.55 -3.92 -2.75
CA ARG A 76 -3.66 -3.62 -4.19
C ARG A 76 -3.21 -4.74 -5.11
N PHE A 77 -2.70 -5.86 -4.55
CA PHE A 77 -2.16 -6.98 -5.30
C PHE A 77 -2.99 -8.24 -5.09
N GLY A 78 -3.42 -8.87 -6.16
CA GLY A 78 -4.08 -10.18 -6.11
C GLY A 78 -3.13 -11.31 -5.69
N VAL A 79 -3.68 -12.39 -5.11
CA VAL A 79 -2.92 -13.57 -4.69
C VAL A 79 -2.11 -14.15 -5.86
N GLN A 80 -2.73 -14.31 -7.03
CA GLN A 80 -2.10 -14.85 -8.24
C GLN A 80 -0.88 -14.05 -8.72
N GLN A 81 -0.88 -12.73 -8.52
CA GLN A 81 0.24 -11.87 -8.95
C GLN A 81 1.47 -12.06 -8.07
N ARG A 82 1.28 -12.40 -6.80
CA ARG A 82 2.36 -12.68 -5.84
C ARG A 82 2.97 -14.05 -6.06
N ASP A 83 2.13 -15.07 -6.26
CA ASP A 83 2.59 -16.43 -6.54
C ASP A 83 3.44 -16.46 -7.81
N ALA A 84 3.04 -15.71 -8.81
CA ALA A 84 3.80 -15.57 -10.05
C ALA A 84 5.18 -14.90 -9.88
N LEU A 85 5.40 -14.08 -8.84
CA LEU A 85 6.73 -13.55 -8.50
C LEU A 85 7.58 -14.60 -7.78
N ARG A 86 6.98 -15.48 -6.98
CA ARG A 86 7.71 -16.57 -6.28
C ARG A 86 8.33 -17.56 -7.25
N GLU A 87 7.66 -17.82 -8.36
CA GLU A 87 8.05 -18.80 -9.37
C GLU A 87 8.91 -18.21 -10.50
N SER A 88 9.31 -16.95 -10.40
CA SER A 88 10.01 -16.26 -11.50
C SER A 88 11.48 -16.64 -11.67
N ARG A 89 12.05 -17.49 -10.80
CA ARG A 89 13.44 -17.97 -10.91
C ARG A 89 13.52 -19.26 -11.72
N SER A 90 14.46 -19.31 -12.64
CA SER A 90 14.71 -20.47 -13.50
C SER A 90 15.56 -21.57 -12.85
N ASP A 91 16.25 -21.25 -11.74
CA ASP A 91 17.15 -22.17 -11.02
C ASP A 91 16.43 -23.01 -9.93
N GLY A 92 15.11 -22.88 -9.81
CA GLY A 92 14.30 -23.59 -8.81
C GLY A 92 14.39 -23.02 -7.38
N LEU A 93 15.13 -21.93 -7.16
CA LEU A 93 15.14 -21.22 -5.89
C LEU A 93 13.92 -20.30 -5.77
N LEU A 94 13.45 -20.10 -4.56
CA LEU A 94 12.35 -19.18 -4.29
C LEU A 94 12.85 -17.75 -4.18
N VAL A 95 12.05 -16.80 -4.68
CA VAL A 95 12.28 -15.37 -4.50
C VAL A 95 11.97 -14.99 -3.06
N HIS A 96 12.88 -14.32 -2.38
CA HIS A 96 12.59 -13.72 -1.08
C HIS A 96 11.55 -12.62 -1.24
N GLN A 97 10.51 -12.64 -0.40
CA GLN A 97 9.44 -11.64 -0.46
C GLN A 97 9.30 -10.92 0.88
N LEU A 98 9.32 -9.60 0.83
CA LEU A 98 8.92 -8.73 1.93
C LEU A 98 7.64 -8.00 1.55
N VAL A 99 6.58 -8.28 2.27
CA VAL A 99 5.27 -7.67 2.03
C VAL A 99 4.94 -6.75 3.19
N MET A 100 4.57 -5.52 2.88
CA MET A 100 4.27 -4.49 3.87
C MET A 100 2.85 -3.97 3.68
N THR A 101 2.20 -3.61 4.80
CA THR A 101 0.89 -2.96 4.80
C THR A 101 0.73 -2.07 6.02
N ALA A 102 0.11 -0.91 5.83
CA ALA A 102 -0.27 -0.02 6.94
C ALA A 102 -1.60 -0.43 7.59
N THR A 103 -2.42 -1.24 6.91
CA THR A 103 -3.67 -1.75 7.46
C THR A 103 -3.43 -3.07 8.18
N PRO A 104 -3.62 -3.14 9.51
CA PRO A 104 -3.42 -4.39 10.23
C PRO A 104 -4.44 -5.44 9.76
N ILE A 105 -3.95 -6.52 9.20
CA ILE A 105 -4.77 -7.71 8.92
C ILE A 105 -4.76 -8.57 10.18
N PRO A 106 -5.92 -8.95 10.73
CA PRO A 106 -5.94 -9.86 11.87
C PRO A 106 -5.10 -11.11 11.58
N ARG A 107 -4.29 -11.55 12.57
CA ARG A 107 -3.35 -12.67 12.38
C ARG A 107 -4.03 -13.94 11.84
N SER A 108 -5.26 -14.20 12.27
CA SER A 108 -6.07 -15.33 11.79
C SER A 108 -6.37 -15.24 10.28
N VAL A 109 -6.68 -14.05 9.78
CA VAL A 109 -6.91 -13.81 8.35
C VAL A 109 -5.59 -13.85 7.59
N ALA A 110 -4.53 -13.27 8.15
CA ALA A 110 -3.19 -13.34 7.55
C ALA A 110 -2.71 -14.79 7.40
N MET A 111 -2.91 -15.63 8.41
CA MET A 111 -2.56 -17.07 8.36
C MET A 111 -3.40 -17.84 7.33
N THR A 112 -4.67 -17.47 7.12
CA THR A 112 -5.53 -18.12 6.12
C THR A 112 -5.14 -17.76 4.70
N ILE A 113 -4.72 -16.51 4.48
CA ILE A 113 -4.38 -16.00 3.14
C ILE A 113 -2.89 -16.19 2.80
N PHE A 114 -2.03 -16.23 3.83
CA PHE A 114 -0.57 -16.23 3.72
C PHE A 114 0.09 -17.32 4.57
N GLY A 115 -0.51 -18.47 4.70
CA GLY A 115 -0.18 -19.52 5.67
C GLY A 115 1.30 -19.92 5.79
N ASP A 116 2.14 -19.48 4.88
CA ASP A 116 3.58 -19.75 4.81
C ASP A 116 4.45 -18.48 5.02
N LEU A 117 3.87 -17.35 5.47
CA LEU A 117 4.62 -16.11 5.74
C LEU A 117 4.79 -15.86 7.23
N ASP A 118 6.01 -15.50 7.62
CA ASP A 118 6.28 -14.96 8.96
C ASP A 118 5.75 -13.54 9.07
N VAL A 119 5.01 -13.26 10.16
CA VAL A 119 4.39 -11.96 10.37
C VAL A 119 5.12 -11.20 11.49
N THR A 120 5.67 -10.05 11.14
CA THR A 120 6.25 -9.10 12.08
C THR A 120 5.41 -7.85 12.16
N VAL A 121 5.01 -7.45 13.37
CA VAL A 121 4.22 -6.24 13.61
C VAL A 121 5.12 -5.15 14.20
N MET A 122 5.27 -4.05 13.49
CA MET A 122 5.95 -2.86 13.99
C MET A 122 4.98 -2.08 14.89
N LYS A 123 5.30 -2.00 16.19
CA LYS A 123 4.51 -1.24 17.17
C LYS A 123 5.13 0.13 17.40
N GLY A 124 4.27 1.14 17.59
CA GLY A 124 4.67 2.49 17.95
C GLY A 124 4.47 3.50 16.82
N LEU A 125 4.59 4.76 17.18
CA LEU A 125 4.53 5.88 16.23
C LEU A 125 5.95 6.30 15.83
N PRO A 126 6.15 6.77 14.58
CA PRO A 126 7.40 7.38 14.18
C PRO A 126 7.80 8.51 15.13
N LYS A 127 9.11 8.70 15.34
CA LYS A 127 9.62 9.78 16.18
C LYS A 127 9.06 11.15 15.74
N GLY A 128 8.54 11.92 16.70
CA GLY A 128 7.96 13.24 16.45
C GLY A 128 6.47 13.25 16.08
N ARG A 129 5.82 12.11 15.97
CA ARG A 129 4.38 12.05 15.73
C ARG A 129 3.61 12.10 17.05
N GLN A 130 2.70 13.06 17.18
CA GLN A 130 1.82 13.17 18.33
C GLN A 130 0.75 12.06 18.30
N PRO A 131 0.31 11.55 19.46
CA PRO A 131 -0.83 10.64 19.52
C PRO A 131 -2.08 11.30 18.95
N VAL A 132 -2.90 10.51 18.26
CA VAL A 132 -4.20 10.97 17.77
C VAL A 132 -5.23 10.80 18.89
N ALA A 133 -5.89 11.90 19.29
CA ALA A 133 -7.04 11.85 20.18
C ALA A 133 -8.31 11.53 19.35
N THR A 134 -8.99 10.46 19.71
CA THR A 134 -10.22 10.01 19.02
C THR A 134 -11.40 10.10 19.96
N TYR A 135 -12.49 10.69 19.49
CA TYR A 135 -13.73 10.84 20.23
C TYR A 135 -14.89 10.29 19.41
N VAL A 136 -15.77 9.54 20.06
CA VAL A 136 -17.04 9.12 19.47
C VAL A 136 -18.10 10.14 19.88
N VAL A 137 -18.77 10.71 18.88
CA VAL A 137 -19.82 11.72 19.06
C VAL A 137 -21.15 11.11 18.63
N ASP A 138 -22.11 11.05 19.55
CA ASP A 138 -23.45 10.61 19.24
C ASP A 138 -24.18 11.67 18.40
N ALA A 139 -24.64 11.28 17.21
CA ALA A 139 -25.35 12.16 16.29
C ALA A 139 -26.71 12.67 16.87
N GLY A 140 -27.28 11.94 17.80
CA GLY A 140 -28.53 12.37 18.53
C GLY A 140 -28.26 13.43 19.60
N ASN A 141 -26.99 13.68 19.97
CA ASN A 141 -26.65 14.68 20.96
C ASN A 141 -26.26 16.01 20.29
N GLU A 142 -27.21 16.93 20.18
CA GLU A 142 -27.02 18.22 19.51
C GLU A 142 -25.87 19.05 20.10
N ALA A 143 -25.69 19.02 21.42
CA ALA A 143 -24.63 19.78 22.09
C ALA A 143 -23.25 19.25 21.69
N TRP A 144 -23.07 17.94 21.60
CA TRP A 144 -21.82 17.32 21.18
C TRP A 144 -21.55 17.52 19.69
N MET A 145 -22.60 17.43 18.86
CA MET A 145 -22.49 17.73 17.43
C MET A 145 -22.08 19.19 17.20
N SER A 146 -22.71 20.13 17.91
CA SER A 146 -22.35 21.54 17.85
C SER A 146 -20.89 21.78 18.27
N ARG A 147 -20.45 21.15 19.36
CA ARG A 147 -19.06 21.25 19.83
C ARG A 147 -18.05 20.66 18.84
N MET A 148 -18.40 19.55 18.19
CA MET A 148 -17.57 18.94 17.14
C MET A 148 -17.34 19.92 15.97
N TRP A 149 -18.42 20.54 15.49
CA TRP A 149 -18.34 21.54 14.40
C TRP A 149 -17.57 22.78 14.81
N GLN A 150 -17.76 23.23 16.05
CA GLN A 150 -16.98 24.36 16.60
C GLN A 150 -15.49 24.00 16.64
N ARG A 151 -15.13 22.80 17.09
CA ARG A 151 -13.73 22.33 17.10
C ARG A 151 -13.14 22.26 15.71
N ALA A 152 -13.90 21.80 14.71
CA ALA A 152 -13.48 21.79 13.33
C ALA A 152 -13.17 23.20 12.81
N ARG A 153 -13.98 24.19 13.18
CA ARG A 153 -13.73 25.60 12.83
C ARG A 153 -12.50 26.18 13.54
N GLU A 154 -12.36 25.92 14.83
CA GLU A 154 -11.16 26.31 15.60
C GLU A 154 -9.89 25.80 14.94
N GLU A 155 -9.90 24.56 14.43
CA GLU A 155 -8.76 23.96 13.76
C GLU A 155 -8.44 24.66 12.42
N ILE A 156 -9.47 25.01 11.63
CA ILE A 156 -9.33 25.74 10.36
C ILE A 156 -8.79 27.15 10.62
N ASP A 157 -9.35 27.85 11.61
CA ASP A 157 -8.96 29.21 11.97
C ASP A 157 -7.50 29.26 12.49
N GLY A 158 -7.04 28.16 13.10
CA GLY A 158 -5.63 27.93 13.49
C GLY A 158 -4.70 27.55 12.33
N GLY A 159 -5.18 27.49 11.08
CA GLY A 159 -4.40 27.10 9.90
C GLY A 159 -4.28 25.60 9.67
N GLY A 160 -5.00 24.78 10.46
CA GLY A 160 -5.09 23.34 10.29
C GLY A 160 -6.01 22.93 9.13
N ARG A 161 -6.16 21.62 8.93
CA ARG A 161 -7.03 21.03 7.91
C ARG A 161 -8.02 20.09 8.54
N VAL A 162 -9.25 20.15 8.10
CA VAL A 162 -10.34 19.25 8.53
C VAL A 162 -10.78 18.40 7.33
N TYR A 163 -10.93 17.10 7.55
CA TYR A 163 -11.45 16.16 6.56
C TYR A 163 -12.77 15.59 7.09
N ILE A 164 -13.81 15.67 6.29
CA ILE A 164 -15.12 15.08 6.57
C ILE A 164 -15.32 13.92 5.62
N VAL A 165 -15.45 12.71 6.16
CA VAL A 165 -15.65 11.50 5.38
C VAL A 165 -17.06 11.01 5.61
N CYS A 166 -17.88 10.99 4.56
CA CYS A 166 -19.24 10.48 4.57
C CYS A 166 -19.34 9.21 3.72
N PRO A 167 -20.14 8.22 4.10
CA PRO A 167 -20.44 7.10 3.23
C PRO A 167 -21.19 7.60 1.99
N ARG A 168 -20.97 6.94 0.86
CA ARG A 168 -21.77 7.18 -0.34
C ARG A 168 -23.17 6.62 -0.11
N ILE A 169 -24.19 7.42 -0.30
CA ILE A 169 -25.57 6.98 -0.33
C ILE A 169 -25.80 6.50 -1.77
N ASP A 170 -25.88 5.20 -1.99
CA ASP A 170 -26.35 4.65 -3.25
C ASP A 170 -27.89 4.64 -3.20
N ASP A 171 -28.55 5.13 -4.25
CA ASP A 171 -30.01 5.20 -4.37
C ASP A 171 -30.68 3.81 -4.34
N SER A 172 -29.91 2.72 -4.30
CA SER A 172 -30.40 1.33 -4.23
C SER A 172 -30.90 0.91 -2.85
N ASP A 173 -30.52 1.60 -1.76
CA ASP A 173 -30.92 1.21 -0.40
C ASP A 173 -32.31 1.76 -0.01
N THR A 174 -32.93 2.60 -0.85
CA THR A 174 -34.27 3.15 -0.57
C THR A 174 -35.42 2.26 -1.06
N SER A 175 -35.16 1.21 -1.84
CA SER A 175 -36.20 0.32 -2.38
C SER A 175 -36.54 -0.87 -1.47
N ASP A 176 -35.65 -1.30 -0.57
CA ASP A 176 -35.90 -2.46 0.29
C ASP A 176 -36.58 -2.11 1.64
N ALA A 177 -36.58 -0.83 2.04
CA ALA A 177 -37.22 -0.41 3.30
C ALA A 177 -38.75 -0.20 3.22
N LEU A 178 -39.35 -0.29 2.03
CA LEU A 178 -40.80 -0.04 1.83
C LEU A 178 -41.61 -1.31 1.54
N VAL A 179 -41.02 -2.49 1.51
CA VAL A 179 -41.71 -3.73 1.15
C VAL A 179 -42.25 -4.52 2.38
N ASP A 180 -41.72 -4.26 3.58
CA ASP A 180 -42.07 -5.04 4.78
C ASP A 180 -43.27 -4.46 5.63
N SER A 181 -43.99 -3.44 5.13
CA SER A 181 -45.10 -2.85 5.91
C SER A 181 -46.51 -3.19 5.44
N GLU A 182 -46.71 -4.10 4.45
CA GLU A 182 -48.06 -4.46 3.96
C GLU A 182 -48.39 -5.96 4.00
N SER A 183 -48.13 -6.64 5.12
CA SER A 183 -48.74 -7.96 5.34
C SER A 183 -48.96 -8.27 6.81
N SER A 184 -49.89 -7.53 7.41
CA SER A 184 -50.56 -7.95 8.66
C SER A 184 -51.87 -7.22 8.84
N VAL A 185 -52.97 -7.71 8.32
CA VAL A 185 -54.38 -7.51 8.81
C VAL A 185 -55.25 -8.62 8.21
N PRO A 186 -56.27 -9.05 8.92
CA PRO A 186 -56.41 -10.21 9.81
C PRO A 186 -57.00 -11.43 9.11
#